data_2a50bf4f4f823eb038e189a73e5a768d
#
_entry.id   2a50bf4f4f823eb038e189a73e5a768d
#
_cell.length_a   1.000
_cell.length_b   1.000
_cell.length_c   1.000
_cell.angle_alpha   90.00
_cell.angle_beta   90.00
_cell.angle_gamma   90.00
#
_symmetry.space_group_name_H-M   'P 1'
#
loop_
_entity.id
_entity.type
_entity.pdbx_description
1 polymer ?
#
loop_
_entity_poly.entity_id
_entity_poly.type
_entity_poly.pdbx_seq_one_letter_code
_entity_poly.pdbx_strand_id
1 'polypeptide(L)'
;MFKPNALFLTDGYKIGHKAMLAPGTTKLYGTWIPRSVKYAPKNIIKIVSFGQQMTWRWLHDEFEENFFKQPREVATQFGNDMSAYLGLQYDASHFEALHNLGYLPLKVKSLPEGIETAPNIPHMTFINTVDGFAWLTLYLETIVSSLAWKPSTSATLALQYRRRADLWVKNTDPSSMWLVPFMCHDFSARGLNPHDMISSGLGHATSFRGSDSIITIPAARYYYGETDVCINSVNASEHSVSTTKIFTVGEQQMLSDWMKTFPTGILSVVSDTFDLWQLITQYLPALKDEIMARDGKLVIRPDSGDPVDIICGIDDYIQNDDGTLYSVRYTSGMFRDRNKKITVSEQKGVIELLWDIFGGTTNEQGYKVLDPHIGAIYGDSITIDRQVEIYERLAAKGFAATNIVLGVGSYTYQYNTRDTFGFAAKGAWF
;
A
#
# COMPACT_ATOMS: atom_id res chain seq x y z
N MET A 1 -23.17 -12.72 -7.43
CA MET A 1 -22.50 -11.89 -6.41
C MET A 1 -23.58 -11.19 -5.60
N PHE A 2 -23.44 -11.14 -4.28
CA PHE A 2 -24.38 -10.43 -3.41
C PHE A 2 -24.35 -8.93 -3.73
N LYS A 3 -25.49 -8.37 -4.10
CA LYS A 3 -25.68 -6.95 -4.41
C LYS A 3 -26.88 -6.46 -3.59
N PRO A 4 -26.65 -5.91 -2.40
CA PRO A 4 -27.74 -5.37 -1.60
C PRO A 4 -28.29 -4.09 -2.24
N ASN A 5 -29.54 -3.74 -1.92
CA ASN A 5 -30.05 -2.40 -2.18
C ASN A 5 -29.11 -1.35 -1.54
N ALA A 6 -28.74 -0.33 -2.30
CA ALA A 6 -27.79 0.71 -1.87
C ALA A 6 -28.25 1.44 -0.59
N LEU A 7 -29.54 1.43 -0.27
CA LEU A 7 -30.06 1.99 0.98
C LEU A 7 -29.54 1.29 2.24
N PHE A 8 -29.11 0.02 2.17
CA PHE A 8 -28.55 -0.68 3.32
C PHE A 8 -27.10 -0.26 3.66
N LEU A 9 -26.47 0.58 2.85
CA LEU A 9 -25.08 1.01 3.06
C LEU A 9 -24.96 2.14 4.09
N THR A 10 -25.61 2.00 5.22
CA THR A 10 -25.65 2.99 6.29
C THR A 10 -25.70 2.32 7.67
N ASP A 11 -25.49 3.10 8.72
CA ASP A 11 -25.67 2.63 10.10
C ASP A 11 -27.14 2.69 10.51
N GLY A 12 -27.62 1.68 11.27
CA GLY A 12 -29.02 1.56 11.68
C GLY A 12 -29.57 2.79 12.42
N TYR A 13 -28.76 3.48 13.21
CA TYR A 13 -29.23 4.69 13.92
C TYR A 13 -29.55 5.87 12.99
N LYS A 14 -29.05 5.86 11.75
CA LYS A 14 -29.32 6.92 10.76
C LYS A 14 -30.71 6.83 10.16
N ILE A 15 -31.38 5.71 10.29
CA ILE A 15 -32.73 5.47 9.76
C ILE A 15 -33.74 6.48 10.33
N GLY A 16 -33.60 6.84 11.61
CA GLY A 16 -34.48 7.79 12.26
C GLY A 16 -34.14 9.28 12.09
N HIS A 17 -32.98 9.60 11.54
CA HIS A 17 -32.43 10.97 11.54
C HIS A 17 -33.30 11.99 10.82
N LYS A 18 -33.97 11.60 9.71
CA LYS A 18 -34.89 12.54 9.02
C LYS A 18 -35.94 13.10 9.94
N ALA A 19 -36.57 12.25 10.77
CA ALA A 19 -37.59 12.67 11.72
C ALA A 19 -37.03 13.49 12.91
N MET A 20 -35.72 13.44 13.13
CA MET A 20 -35.04 14.18 14.21
C MET A 20 -34.46 15.51 13.72
N LEU A 21 -34.51 15.82 12.43
CA LEU A 21 -34.10 17.14 11.94
C LEU A 21 -35.02 18.24 12.46
N ALA A 22 -34.46 19.40 12.72
CA ALA A 22 -35.23 20.55 13.13
C ALA A 22 -36.33 20.89 12.09
N PRO A 23 -37.54 21.25 12.47
CA PRO A 23 -38.58 21.68 11.56
C PRO A 23 -38.07 22.82 10.64
N GLY A 24 -38.36 22.73 9.34
CA GLY A 24 -37.93 23.73 8.36
C GLY A 24 -36.48 23.54 7.84
N THR A 25 -35.78 22.50 8.24
CA THR A 25 -34.46 22.20 7.68
C THR A 25 -34.58 21.89 6.19
N THR A 26 -34.12 22.78 5.32
CA THR A 26 -34.13 22.63 3.87
C THR A 26 -32.77 22.25 3.32
N LYS A 27 -31.68 22.68 3.96
CA LYS A 27 -30.30 22.42 3.56
C LYS A 27 -29.48 21.85 4.72
N LEU A 28 -28.60 20.90 4.40
CA LEU A 28 -27.63 20.40 5.35
C LEU A 28 -26.28 20.27 4.66
N TYR A 29 -25.28 20.98 5.21
CA TYR A 29 -23.92 21.03 4.68
C TYR A 29 -23.04 20.03 5.44
N GLY A 30 -22.54 19.05 4.74
CA GLY A 30 -21.62 18.05 5.26
C GLY A 30 -20.18 18.37 4.92
N THR A 31 -19.26 18.07 5.84
CA THR A 31 -17.82 18.14 5.63
C THR A 31 -17.19 16.79 5.93
N TRP A 32 -16.30 16.32 5.08
CA TRP A 32 -15.42 15.17 5.34
C TRP A 32 -14.05 15.68 5.75
N ILE A 33 -13.56 15.29 6.94
CA ILE A 33 -12.43 15.94 7.58
C ILE A 33 -11.53 14.94 8.33
N PRO A 34 -10.20 14.93 8.11
CA PRO A 34 -9.25 14.30 9.01
C PRO A 34 -9.06 15.19 10.25
N ARG A 35 -9.26 14.65 11.44
CA ARG A 35 -9.28 15.46 12.67
C ARG A 35 -8.02 15.33 13.52
N SER A 36 -7.18 14.34 13.27
CA SER A 36 -6.08 14.02 14.16
C SER A 36 -5.00 13.22 13.43
N VAL A 37 -3.79 13.29 13.94
CA VAL A 37 -2.67 12.39 13.59
C VAL A 37 -2.23 11.56 14.81
N LYS A 38 -3.08 11.49 15.85
CA LYS A 38 -2.73 10.86 17.14
C LYS A 38 -2.33 9.39 17.01
N TYR A 39 -3.00 8.67 16.11
CA TYR A 39 -2.77 7.24 15.87
C TYR A 39 -1.99 6.97 14.57
N ALA A 40 -1.51 8.02 13.92
CA ALA A 40 -0.64 7.90 12.76
C ALA A 40 0.75 7.43 13.16
N PRO A 41 1.52 6.82 12.25
CA PRO A 41 2.94 6.59 12.45
C PRO A 41 3.66 7.89 12.85
N LYS A 42 4.75 7.75 13.62
CA LYS A 42 5.52 8.90 14.12
C LYS A 42 5.92 9.85 12.98
N ASN A 43 5.96 11.14 13.28
CA ASN A 43 6.38 12.23 12.38
C ASN A 43 5.43 12.51 11.18
N ILE A 44 4.24 11.90 11.12
CA ILE A 44 3.21 12.31 10.17
C ILE A 44 2.40 13.45 10.80
N ILE A 45 2.46 14.63 10.19
CA ILE A 45 1.77 15.85 10.65
C ILE A 45 0.80 16.41 9.61
N LYS A 46 0.80 15.88 8.40
CA LYS A 46 -0.08 16.26 7.30
C LYS A 46 -0.67 15.02 6.64
N ILE A 47 -1.85 15.17 6.06
CA ILE A 47 -2.61 14.10 5.42
C ILE A 47 -2.85 14.46 3.96
N VAL A 48 -2.64 13.50 3.06
CA VAL A 48 -2.89 13.66 1.64
C VAL A 48 -4.40 13.59 1.39
N SER A 49 -4.93 14.61 0.71
CA SER A 49 -6.29 14.60 0.17
C SER A 49 -6.29 13.73 -1.10
N PHE A 50 -6.91 12.54 -1.02
CA PHE A 50 -6.95 11.59 -2.14
C PHE A 50 -8.13 10.64 -2.06
N GLY A 51 -8.67 10.24 -3.23
CA GLY A 51 -9.73 9.25 -3.37
C GLY A 51 -11.15 9.82 -3.37
N GLN A 52 -11.34 11.14 -3.39
CA GLN A 52 -12.66 11.75 -3.41
C GLN A 52 -13.40 11.47 -4.70
N GLN A 53 -12.73 11.58 -5.85
CA GLN A 53 -13.31 11.28 -7.17
C GLN A 53 -13.73 9.81 -7.26
N MET A 54 -12.87 8.89 -6.81
CA MET A 54 -13.20 7.47 -6.74
C MET A 54 -14.41 7.22 -5.83
N THR A 55 -14.46 7.81 -4.65
CA THR A 55 -15.54 7.65 -3.67
C THR A 55 -16.90 8.04 -4.27
N TRP A 56 -16.98 9.21 -4.88
CA TRP A 56 -18.25 9.69 -5.40
C TRP A 56 -18.68 9.00 -6.69
N ARG A 57 -17.74 8.58 -7.53
CA ARG A 57 -18.05 7.79 -8.72
C ARG A 57 -18.55 6.39 -8.33
N TRP A 58 -17.89 5.74 -7.38
CA TRP A 58 -18.35 4.45 -6.86
C TRP A 58 -19.76 4.56 -6.25
N LEU A 59 -19.99 5.59 -5.44
CA LEU A 59 -21.29 5.81 -4.82
C LEU A 59 -22.41 6.08 -5.85
N HIS A 60 -22.10 6.88 -6.87
CA HIS A 60 -23.00 7.12 -7.98
C HIS A 60 -23.38 5.80 -8.67
N ASP A 61 -22.40 5.00 -9.06
CA ASP A 61 -22.62 3.74 -9.76
C ASP A 61 -23.41 2.75 -8.89
N GLU A 62 -23.14 2.69 -7.60
CA GLU A 62 -23.84 1.82 -6.66
C GLU A 62 -25.31 2.22 -6.51
N PHE A 63 -25.63 3.50 -6.37
CA PHE A 63 -27.01 3.96 -6.30
C PHE A 63 -27.72 3.83 -7.64
N GLU A 64 -27.03 4.10 -8.74
CA GLU A 64 -27.59 3.93 -10.09
C GLU A 64 -28.01 2.47 -10.33
N GLU A 65 -27.12 1.50 -10.09
CA GLU A 65 -27.35 0.10 -10.39
C GLU A 65 -28.25 -0.61 -9.35
N ASN A 66 -28.05 -0.33 -8.06
CA ASN A 66 -28.67 -1.09 -6.97
C ASN A 66 -29.80 -0.33 -6.25
N PHE A 67 -30.23 0.81 -6.78
CA PHE A 67 -31.38 1.56 -6.29
C PHE A 67 -32.21 2.18 -7.44
N PHE A 68 -31.69 3.14 -8.21
CA PHE A 68 -32.48 3.88 -9.20
C PHE A 68 -32.96 3.03 -10.39
N LYS A 69 -32.15 2.11 -10.89
CA LYS A 69 -32.53 1.17 -11.95
C LYS A 69 -33.38 -0.01 -11.46
N GLN A 70 -33.51 -0.19 -10.16
CA GLN A 70 -34.35 -1.23 -9.60
C GLN A 70 -35.84 -0.82 -9.65
N PRO A 71 -36.79 -1.77 -9.66
CA PRO A 71 -38.20 -1.45 -9.53
C PRO A 71 -38.49 -0.61 -8.30
N ARG A 72 -39.51 0.26 -8.36
CA ARG A 72 -39.85 1.20 -7.27
C ARG A 72 -40.11 0.49 -5.93
N GLU A 73 -40.55 -0.74 -5.97
CA GLU A 73 -40.81 -1.59 -4.81
C GLU A 73 -39.56 -1.79 -3.94
N VAL A 74 -38.37 -1.52 -4.45
CA VAL A 74 -37.11 -1.58 -3.69
C VAL A 74 -37.11 -0.62 -2.47
N ALA A 75 -37.72 0.55 -2.60
CA ALA A 75 -37.85 1.52 -1.52
C ALA A 75 -38.90 1.06 -0.50
N THR A 76 -40.03 0.54 -0.95
CA THR A 76 -41.10 0.00 -0.10
C THR A 76 -40.61 -1.24 0.68
N GLN A 77 -39.90 -2.16 0.00
CA GLN A 77 -39.32 -3.34 0.66
C GLN A 77 -38.32 -2.92 1.75
N PHE A 78 -37.45 -1.96 1.46
CA PHE A 78 -36.54 -1.39 2.47
C PHE A 78 -37.33 -0.85 3.67
N GLY A 79 -38.45 -0.12 3.45
CA GLY A 79 -39.32 0.38 4.52
C GLY A 79 -39.91 -0.75 5.38
N ASN A 80 -40.34 -1.86 4.77
CA ASN A 80 -40.82 -3.03 5.49
C ASN A 80 -39.72 -3.66 6.36
N ASP A 81 -38.52 -3.80 5.80
CA ASP A 81 -37.37 -4.33 6.53
C ASP A 81 -36.98 -3.42 7.71
N MET A 82 -37.03 -2.09 7.52
CA MET A 82 -36.78 -1.13 8.61
C MET A 82 -37.88 -1.13 9.68
N SER A 83 -39.14 -1.37 9.30
CA SER A 83 -40.23 -1.55 10.26
C SER A 83 -39.98 -2.79 11.14
N ALA A 84 -39.58 -3.89 10.55
CA ALA A 84 -39.22 -5.11 11.28
C ALA A 84 -37.97 -4.91 12.15
N TYR A 85 -36.94 -4.24 11.60
CA TYR A 85 -35.69 -3.97 12.32
C TYR A 85 -35.87 -3.09 13.56
N LEU A 86 -36.73 -2.05 13.46
CA LEU A 86 -37.01 -1.11 14.55
C LEU A 86 -38.12 -1.59 15.47
N GLY A 87 -38.91 -2.60 15.10
CA GLY A 87 -40.06 -3.07 15.88
C GLY A 87 -41.24 -2.08 15.89
N LEU A 88 -41.34 -1.20 14.89
CA LEU A 88 -42.37 -0.20 14.74
C LEU A 88 -42.64 0.09 13.26
N GLN A 89 -43.81 0.72 12.97
CA GLN A 89 -44.07 1.13 11.59
C GLN A 89 -43.13 2.29 11.19
N TYR A 90 -42.41 2.09 10.08
CA TYR A 90 -41.42 3.04 9.55
C TYR A 90 -41.96 3.74 8.30
N ASP A 91 -41.87 5.06 8.24
CA ASP A 91 -42.22 5.86 7.07
C ASP A 91 -41.03 5.92 6.08
N ALA A 92 -41.15 5.16 5.01
CA ALA A 92 -40.14 5.10 3.92
C ALA A 92 -40.45 6.10 2.78
N SER A 93 -41.44 6.98 2.89
CA SER A 93 -41.86 7.89 1.82
C SER A 93 -40.75 8.74 1.22
N HIS A 94 -39.77 9.10 2.00
CA HIS A 94 -38.61 9.87 1.53
C HIS A 94 -37.63 9.07 0.67
N PHE A 95 -37.53 7.75 0.84
CA PHE A 95 -36.77 6.88 -0.05
C PHE A 95 -37.54 6.65 -1.36
N GLU A 96 -38.85 6.55 -1.31
CA GLU A 96 -39.68 6.52 -2.52
C GLU A 96 -39.56 7.84 -3.30
N ALA A 97 -39.55 8.98 -2.61
CA ALA A 97 -39.31 10.29 -3.22
C ALA A 97 -37.92 10.38 -3.85
N LEU A 98 -36.88 9.82 -3.21
CA LEU A 98 -35.54 9.76 -3.77
C LEU A 98 -35.49 8.88 -5.02
N HIS A 99 -36.15 7.72 -4.97
CA HIS A 99 -36.23 6.83 -6.14
C HIS A 99 -36.95 7.51 -7.32
N ASN A 100 -38.07 8.20 -7.06
CA ASN A 100 -38.80 8.96 -8.08
C ASN A 100 -37.98 10.12 -8.67
N LEU A 101 -37.06 10.72 -7.89
CA LEU A 101 -36.16 11.76 -8.37
C LEU A 101 -35.11 11.21 -9.35
N GLY A 102 -34.71 9.94 -9.18
CA GLY A 102 -33.86 9.21 -10.11
C GLY A 102 -32.36 9.56 -10.04
N TYR A 103 -31.90 10.34 -9.04
CA TYR A 103 -30.50 10.66 -8.85
C TYR A 103 -30.24 11.13 -7.41
N LEU A 104 -28.95 11.15 -6.99
CA LEU A 104 -28.54 11.72 -5.69
C LEU A 104 -28.49 13.25 -5.79
N PRO A 105 -29.40 14.00 -5.16
CA PRO A 105 -29.49 15.45 -5.27
C PRO A 105 -28.45 16.16 -4.40
N LEU A 106 -27.17 15.94 -4.71
CA LEU A 106 -26.03 16.47 -3.94
C LEU A 106 -25.11 17.31 -4.82
N LYS A 107 -24.59 18.40 -4.28
CA LYS A 107 -23.45 19.13 -4.80
C LYS A 107 -22.24 18.85 -3.94
N VAL A 108 -21.22 18.30 -4.55
CA VAL A 108 -19.95 17.97 -3.90
C VAL A 108 -18.86 18.92 -4.36
N LYS A 109 -18.00 19.33 -3.43
CA LYS A 109 -16.74 20.02 -3.71
C LYS A 109 -15.64 19.32 -2.95
N SER A 110 -14.48 19.13 -3.57
CA SER A 110 -13.30 18.57 -2.94
C SER A 110 -12.09 19.48 -3.13
N LEU A 111 -11.10 19.32 -2.25
CA LEU A 111 -9.76 19.81 -2.51
C LEU A 111 -9.18 19.05 -3.72
N PRO A 112 -8.22 19.65 -4.43
CA PRO A 112 -7.44 18.91 -5.41
C PRO A 112 -6.82 17.67 -4.77
N GLU A 113 -6.88 16.54 -5.47
CA GLU A 113 -6.23 15.31 -4.99
C GLU A 113 -4.71 15.41 -5.11
N GLY A 114 -4.00 14.74 -4.20
CA GLY A 114 -2.54 14.78 -4.10
C GLY A 114 -1.97 15.91 -3.21
N ILE A 115 -2.77 16.89 -2.79
CA ILE A 115 -2.27 17.93 -1.86
C ILE A 115 -2.29 17.44 -0.41
N GLU A 116 -1.37 17.96 0.40
CA GLU A 116 -1.31 17.71 1.83
C GLU A 116 -1.98 18.82 2.63
N THR A 117 -2.75 18.42 3.64
CA THR A 117 -3.39 19.34 4.58
C THR A 117 -2.97 19.03 6.02
N ALA A 118 -3.03 20.05 6.87
CA ALA A 118 -3.04 19.83 8.31
C ALA A 118 -4.36 19.14 8.73
N PRO A 119 -4.39 18.47 9.91
CA PRO A 119 -5.66 18.06 10.53
C PRO A 119 -6.66 19.22 10.64
N ASN A 120 -7.93 18.88 10.65
CA ASN A 120 -9.07 19.83 10.73
C ASN A 120 -9.28 20.71 9.47
N ILE A 121 -8.66 20.36 8.35
CA ILE A 121 -9.00 20.94 7.05
C ILE A 121 -9.91 19.96 6.31
N PRO A 122 -11.15 20.35 5.92
CA PRO A 122 -12.05 19.48 5.16
C PRO A 122 -11.46 19.10 3.80
N HIS A 123 -11.41 17.81 3.50
CA HIS A 123 -10.98 17.34 2.18
C HIS A 123 -12.11 17.43 1.14
N MET A 124 -13.35 17.27 1.59
CA MET A 124 -14.52 17.49 0.73
C MET A 124 -15.71 17.98 1.53
N THR A 125 -16.65 18.58 0.82
CA THR A 125 -17.92 19.08 1.34
C THR A 125 -19.05 18.66 0.41
N PHE A 126 -20.24 18.44 0.96
CA PHE A 126 -21.42 18.05 0.20
C PHE A 126 -22.69 18.63 0.80
N ILE A 127 -23.60 19.06 -0.05
CA ILE A 127 -24.86 19.69 0.33
C ILE A 127 -25.98 19.22 -0.59
N ASN A 128 -27.19 19.05 -0.07
CA ASN A 128 -28.35 18.73 -0.90
C ASN A 128 -28.71 19.88 -1.84
N THR A 129 -29.07 19.57 -3.08
CA THR A 129 -29.48 20.56 -4.11
C THR A 129 -30.97 20.75 -4.20
N VAL A 130 -31.75 19.77 -3.75
CA VAL A 130 -33.21 19.78 -3.77
C VAL A 130 -33.72 19.82 -2.32
N ASP A 131 -34.71 20.67 -2.08
CA ASP A 131 -35.35 20.78 -0.76
C ASP A 131 -36.11 19.46 -0.44
N GLY A 132 -36.18 19.14 0.87
CA GLY A 132 -36.72 17.85 1.33
C GLY A 132 -35.70 16.70 1.37
N PHE A 133 -34.49 16.87 0.80
CA PHE A 133 -33.41 15.87 0.83
C PHE A 133 -32.23 16.25 1.74
N ALA A 134 -32.39 17.16 2.68
CA ALA A 134 -31.36 17.51 3.66
C ALA A 134 -30.87 16.29 4.46
N TRP A 135 -31.76 15.36 4.79
CA TRP A 135 -31.46 14.12 5.51
C TRP A 135 -30.41 13.24 4.80
N LEU A 136 -30.34 13.30 3.47
CA LEU A 136 -29.46 12.46 2.66
C LEU A 136 -27.98 12.69 2.98
N THR A 137 -27.59 13.92 3.30
CA THR A 137 -26.22 14.27 3.72
C THR A 137 -25.78 13.47 4.96
N LEU A 138 -26.68 13.28 5.94
CA LEU A 138 -26.39 12.47 7.13
C LEU A 138 -26.46 10.98 6.85
N TYR A 139 -27.39 10.57 5.99
CA TYR A 139 -27.62 9.18 5.65
C TYR A 139 -26.40 8.56 4.96
N LEU A 140 -25.77 9.28 4.04
CA LEU A 140 -24.61 8.83 3.28
C LEU A 140 -23.28 8.88 4.06
N GLU A 141 -23.26 9.45 5.27
CA GLU A 141 -22.02 9.56 6.05
C GLU A 141 -21.30 8.23 6.20
N THR A 142 -22.01 7.14 6.48
CA THR A 142 -21.41 5.83 6.73
C THR A 142 -20.67 5.32 5.49
N ILE A 143 -21.34 5.29 4.35
CA ILE A 143 -20.73 4.77 3.12
C ILE A 143 -19.64 5.71 2.59
N VAL A 144 -19.83 7.02 2.62
CA VAL A 144 -18.80 8.00 2.26
C VAL A 144 -17.58 7.84 3.16
N SER A 145 -17.78 7.66 4.47
CA SER A 145 -16.71 7.42 5.42
C SER A 145 -15.95 6.13 5.10
N SER A 146 -16.68 5.05 4.85
CA SER A 146 -16.10 3.74 4.55
C SER A 146 -15.21 3.76 3.29
N LEU A 147 -15.64 4.49 2.27
CA LEU A 147 -14.94 4.58 0.99
C LEU A 147 -13.74 5.56 0.99
N ALA A 148 -13.87 6.70 1.68
CA ALA A 148 -12.95 7.82 1.52
C ALA A 148 -11.71 7.77 2.40
N TRP A 149 -11.75 7.09 3.56
CA TRP A 149 -10.62 7.12 4.50
C TRP A 149 -9.41 6.34 4.00
N LYS A 150 -9.62 5.20 3.35
CA LYS A 150 -8.57 4.26 2.96
C LYS A 150 -7.64 4.82 1.89
N PRO A 151 -8.13 5.35 0.75
CA PRO A 151 -7.25 5.88 -0.29
C PRO A 151 -6.41 7.06 0.22
N SER A 152 -7.00 7.97 1.00
CA SER A 152 -6.28 9.10 1.60
C SER A 152 -5.20 8.62 2.59
N THR A 153 -5.50 7.63 3.42
CA THR A 153 -4.53 7.01 4.34
C THR A 153 -3.38 6.36 3.58
N SER A 154 -3.69 5.56 2.54
CA SER A 154 -2.68 4.86 1.74
C SER A 154 -1.77 5.83 1.00
N ALA A 155 -2.33 6.89 0.38
CA ALA A 155 -1.55 7.94 -0.27
C ALA A 155 -0.65 8.69 0.73
N THR A 156 -1.15 8.96 1.94
CA THR A 156 -0.36 9.60 3.00
C THR A 156 0.84 8.75 3.40
N LEU A 157 0.63 7.45 3.60
CA LEU A 157 1.71 6.53 3.95
C LEU A 157 2.72 6.38 2.81
N ALA A 158 2.25 6.18 1.58
CA ALA A 158 3.11 6.09 0.39
C ALA A 158 4.01 7.33 0.24
N LEU A 159 3.47 8.53 0.46
CA LEU A 159 4.25 9.76 0.42
C LEU A 159 5.34 9.79 1.51
N GLN A 160 5.11 9.19 2.67
CA GLN A 160 6.14 9.10 3.71
C GLN A 160 7.31 8.20 3.31
N TYR A 161 7.05 7.04 2.69
CA TYR A 161 8.10 6.20 2.11
C TYR A 161 8.86 6.94 1.01
N ARG A 162 8.12 7.64 0.15
CA ARG A 162 8.69 8.41 -0.95
C ARG A 162 9.66 9.48 -0.49
N ARG A 163 9.30 10.27 0.50
CA ARG A 163 10.15 11.34 1.06
C ARG A 163 11.46 10.80 1.62
N ARG A 164 11.41 9.64 2.23
CA ARG A 164 12.62 8.98 2.76
C ARG A 164 13.51 8.48 1.63
N ALA A 165 12.92 7.83 0.63
CA ALA A 165 13.65 7.40 -0.56
C ALA A 165 14.28 8.60 -1.28
N ASP A 166 13.52 9.68 -1.53
CA ASP A 166 14.03 10.92 -2.13
C ASP A 166 15.24 11.47 -1.35
N LEU A 167 15.13 11.55 -0.01
CA LEU A 167 16.20 12.05 0.85
C LEU A 167 17.46 11.19 0.76
N TRP A 168 17.31 9.88 0.92
CA TRP A 168 18.46 8.97 0.96
C TRP A 168 19.13 8.82 -0.40
N VAL A 169 18.38 8.78 -1.50
CA VAL A 169 18.95 8.77 -2.85
C VAL A 169 19.65 10.08 -3.15
N LYS A 170 19.05 11.22 -2.80
CA LYS A 170 19.70 12.52 -2.97
C LYS A 170 21.06 12.60 -2.23
N ASN A 171 21.18 11.96 -1.08
CA ASN A 171 22.41 11.99 -0.28
C ASN A 171 23.45 10.95 -0.69
N THR A 172 23.01 9.78 -1.19
CA THR A 172 23.91 8.64 -1.46
C THR A 172 24.15 8.36 -2.94
N ASP A 173 23.18 8.75 -3.82
CA ASP A 173 23.28 8.49 -5.27
C ASP A 173 22.38 9.46 -6.06
N PRO A 174 22.67 10.78 -6.05
CA PRO A 174 21.82 11.79 -6.67
C PRO A 174 21.64 11.62 -8.19
N SER A 175 22.55 10.94 -8.87
CA SER A 175 22.45 10.64 -10.30
C SER A 175 21.32 9.66 -10.62
N SER A 176 20.89 8.88 -9.65
CA SER A 176 19.87 7.83 -9.78
C SER A 176 18.49 8.23 -9.20
N MET A 177 18.20 9.53 -9.07
CA MET A 177 16.88 10.01 -8.60
C MET A 177 15.71 9.49 -9.45
N TRP A 178 15.93 9.14 -10.70
CA TRP A 178 14.94 8.52 -11.58
C TRP A 178 14.48 7.13 -11.12
N LEU A 179 15.25 6.44 -10.26
CA LEU A 179 14.89 5.14 -9.68
C LEU A 179 13.89 5.27 -8.52
N VAL A 180 13.81 6.43 -7.86
CA VAL A 180 12.99 6.60 -6.64
C VAL A 180 11.54 6.14 -6.83
N PRO A 181 10.86 6.39 -7.97
CA PRO A 181 9.51 5.87 -8.21
C PRO A 181 9.40 4.33 -8.17
N PHE A 182 10.50 3.59 -8.21
CA PHE A 182 10.53 2.13 -8.21
C PHE A 182 11.13 1.54 -6.93
N MET A 183 11.60 2.38 -5.98
CA MET A 183 12.29 1.91 -4.78
C MET A 183 11.39 1.34 -3.69
N CYS A 184 10.08 1.59 -3.75
CA CYS A 184 9.10 0.87 -2.95
C CYS A 184 8.09 0.19 -3.88
N HIS A 185 7.92 -1.11 -3.68
CA HIS A 185 7.06 -1.95 -4.52
C HIS A 185 5.84 -2.41 -3.72
N ASP A 186 4.63 -2.20 -4.24
CA ASP A 186 3.39 -2.60 -3.56
C ASP A 186 3.14 -4.10 -3.72
N PHE A 187 3.19 -4.83 -2.61
CA PHE A 187 2.84 -6.24 -2.46
C PHE A 187 1.61 -6.46 -1.57
N SER A 188 0.78 -5.43 -1.36
CA SER A 188 -0.26 -5.46 -0.34
C SER A 188 -1.53 -6.21 -0.73
N ALA A 189 -1.80 -6.37 -2.01
CA ALA A 189 -3.09 -6.81 -2.54
C ALA A 189 -3.65 -8.08 -1.85
N ARG A 190 -2.83 -9.12 -1.68
CA ARG A 190 -3.26 -10.41 -1.11
C ARG A 190 -3.79 -10.33 0.33
N GLY A 191 -3.43 -9.30 1.08
CA GLY A 191 -3.88 -9.11 2.47
C GLY A 191 -5.02 -8.10 2.63
N LEU A 192 -5.63 -7.65 1.53
CA LEU A 192 -6.67 -6.63 1.49
C LEU A 192 -7.98 -7.22 0.93
N ASN A 193 -9.13 -6.66 1.31
CA ASN A 193 -10.38 -6.96 0.62
C ASN A 193 -10.38 -6.30 -0.78
N PRO A 194 -11.24 -6.75 -1.72
CA PRO A 194 -11.20 -6.27 -3.11
C PRO A 194 -11.31 -4.75 -3.27
N HIS A 195 -12.11 -4.08 -2.44
CA HIS A 195 -12.22 -2.61 -2.48
C HIS A 195 -10.95 -1.93 -1.94
N ASP A 196 -10.37 -2.48 -0.86
CA ASP A 196 -9.14 -1.94 -0.27
C ASP A 196 -7.92 -2.16 -1.17
N MET A 197 -7.88 -3.25 -1.96
CA MET A 197 -6.85 -3.45 -3.00
C MET A 197 -6.84 -2.27 -4.00
N ILE A 198 -8.01 -1.83 -4.45
CA ILE A 198 -8.17 -0.69 -5.34
C ILE A 198 -7.72 0.61 -4.66
N SER A 199 -8.26 0.87 -3.47
CA SER A 199 -7.98 2.08 -2.71
C SER A 199 -6.51 2.23 -2.35
N SER A 200 -5.87 1.14 -1.90
CA SER A 200 -4.46 1.14 -1.50
C SER A 200 -3.53 1.19 -2.71
N GLY A 201 -3.84 0.44 -3.77
CA GLY A 201 -3.05 0.47 -5.00
C GLY A 201 -3.04 1.84 -5.67
N LEU A 202 -4.21 2.50 -5.77
CA LEU A 202 -4.29 3.88 -6.26
C LEU A 202 -3.55 4.86 -5.34
N GLY A 203 -3.70 4.70 -4.01
CA GLY A 203 -2.97 5.51 -3.04
C GLY A 203 -1.45 5.34 -3.15
N HIS A 204 -0.95 4.11 -3.33
CA HIS A 204 0.47 3.83 -3.56
C HIS A 204 0.97 4.47 -4.87
N ALA A 205 0.18 4.37 -5.93
CA ALA A 205 0.52 4.90 -7.25
C ALA A 205 0.66 6.42 -7.29
N THR A 206 0.17 7.16 -6.28
CA THR A 206 0.43 8.61 -6.15
C THR A 206 1.91 8.94 -5.90
N SER A 207 2.68 7.98 -5.39
CA SER A 207 4.07 8.17 -4.99
C SER A 207 5.05 7.25 -5.71
N PHE A 208 4.65 6.02 -6.06
CA PHE A 208 5.49 4.99 -6.64
C PHE A 208 4.85 4.33 -7.86
N ARG A 209 5.70 3.84 -8.76
CA ARG A 209 5.29 3.08 -9.94
C ARG A 209 5.48 1.57 -9.75
N GLY A 210 6.34 1.13 -8.83
CA GLY A 210 6.54 -0.29 -8.52
C GLY A 210 5.32 -0.89 -7.84
N SER A 211 4.64 -1.88 -8.45
CA SER A 211 3.45 -2.51 -7.85
C SER A 211 3.06 -3.82 -8.54
N ASP A 212 2.73 -4.82 -7.74
CA ASP A 212 2.07 -6.07 -8.17
C ASP A 212 0.53 -6.00 -8.04
N SER A 213 -0.01 -4.92 -7.50
CA SER A 213 -1.47 -4.71 -7.37
C SER A 213 -2.07 -4.30 -8.71
N ILE A 214 -2.12 -5.23 -9.68
CA ILE A 214 -2.51 -4.96 -11.08
C ILE A 214 -3.93 -4.41 -11.24
N ILE A 215 -4.82 -4.60 -10.26
CA ILE A 215 -6.16 -4.00 -10.21
C ILE A 215 -6.11 -2.46 -10.25
N THR A 216 -4.98 -1.86 -9.87
CA THR A 216 -4.75 -0.42 -9.94
C THR A 216 -4.85 0.12 -11.36
N ILE A 217 -4.45 -0.66 -12.39
CA ILE A 217 -4.49 -0.25 -13.79
C ILE A 217 -5.92 0.05 -14.27
N PRO A 218 -6.87 -0.93 -14.25
CA PRO A 218 -8.24 -0.64 -14.65
C PRO A 218 -8.93 0.35 -13.71
N ALA A 219 -8.58 0.39 -12.43
CA ALA A 219 -9.13 1.36 -11.48
C ALA A 219 -8.71 2.80 -11.81
N ALA A 220 -7.44 3.04 -12.15
CA ALA A 220 -6.95 4.35 -12.58
C ALA A 220 -7.66 4.82 -13.88
N ARG A 221 -7.86 3.91 -14.81
CA ARG A 221 -8.62 4.20 -16.04
C ARG A 221 -10.06 4.57 -15.75
N TYR A 222 -10.72 3.78 -14.91
CA TYR A 222 -12.14 3.96 -14.62
C TYR A 222 -12.41 5.21 -13.78
N TYR A 223 -11.69 5.39 -12.68
CA TYR A 223 -11.96 6.48 -11.73
C TYR A 223 -11.30 7.80 -12.12
N TYR A 224 -10.15 7.77 -12.78
CA TYR A 224 -9.33 8.95 -13.06
C TYR A 224 -9.13 9.24 -14.55
N GLY A 225 -9.58 8.36 -15.44
CA GLY A 225 -9.46 8.54 -16.89
C GLY A 225 -8.03 8.39 -17.41
N GLU A 226 -7.17 7.69 -16.66
CA GLU A 226 -5.80 7.43 -17.09
C GLU A 226 -5.78 6.60 -18.39
N THR A 227 -4.97 6.99 -19.33
CA THR A 227 -4.78 6.26 -20.59
C THR A 227 -3.59 5.31 -20.52
N ASP A 228 -2.57 5.70 -19.80
CA ASP A 228 -1.32 4.95 -19.66
C ASP A 228 -1.38 3.97 -18.48
N VAL A 229 -0.41 3.05 -18.47
CA VAL A 229 -0.20 2.15 -17.33
C VAL A 229 0.55 2.93 -16.24
N CYS A 230 -0.12 3.20 -15.12
CA CYS A 230 0.41 4.02 -14.02
C CYS A 230 1.39 3.28 -13.10
N ILE A 231 1.42 1.95 -13.15
CA ILE A 231 2.29 1.09 -12.33
C ILE A 231 3.07 0.11 -13.21
N ASN A 232 4.17 -0.41 -12.68
CA ASN A 232 5.03 -1.37 -13.38
C ASN A 232 5.46 -2.50 -12.43
N SER A 233 5.69 -3.69 -13.00
CA SER A 233 6.30 -4.81 -12.33
C SER A 233 7.27 -5.54 -13.27
N VAL A 234 7.86 -6.63 -12.78
CA VAL A 234 8.86 -7.44 -13.48
C VAL A 234 8.49 -8.92 -13.39
N ASN A 235 9.12 -9.75 -14.23
CA ASN A 235 8.99 -11.20 -14.05
C ASN A 235 9.59 -11.60 -12.70
N ALA A 236 8.77 -12.24 -11.85
CA ALA A 236 9.17 -12.64 -10.51
C ALA A 236 8.67 -14.05 -10.16
N SER A 237 9.48 -14.79 -9.41
CA SER A 237 9.06 -16.09 -8.88
C SER A 237 8.40 -15.95 -7.50
N GLU A 238 7.75 -17.02 -7.06
CA GLU A 238 7.29 -17.23 -5.69
C GLU A 238 7.78 -18.58 -5.15
N HIS A 239 7.62 -18.82 -3.84
CA HIS A 239 8.09 -20.09 -3.22
C HIS A 239 7.51 -21.33 -3.87
N SER A 240 6.22 -21.36 -4.21
CA SER A 240 5.57 -22.51 -4.86
C SER A 240 6.22 -22.86 -6.20
N VAL A 241 6.48 -21.85 -7.02
CA VAL A 241 7.12 -22.01 -8.33
C VAL A 241 8.58 -22.44 -8.16
N SER A 242 9.31 -21.79 -7.25
CA SER A 242 10.69 -22.16 -6.93
C SER A 242 10.79 -23.59 -6.45
N THR A 243 9.98 -23.99 -5.47
CA THR A 243 9.99 -25.34 -4.87
C THR A 243 9.78 -26.42 -5.95
N THR A 244 8.75 -26.28 -6.80
CA THR A 244 8.49 -27.27 -7.86
C THR A 244 9.67 -27.41 -8.84
N LYS A 245 10.30 -26.30 -9.21
CA LYS A 245 11.45 -26.34 -10.13
C LYS A 245 12.71 -26.88 -9.47
N ILE A 246 12.98 -26.49 -8.21
CA ILE A 246 14.15 -26.95 -7.44
C ILE A 246 14.12 -28.45 -7.24
N PHE A 247 12.99 -29.05 -6.89
CA PHE A 247 12.86 -30.50 -6.76
C PHE A 247 13.07 -31.27 -8.08
N THR A 248 12.92 -30.60 -9.20
CA THR A 248 13.09 -31.22 -10.52
C THR A 248 14.52 -31.15 -11.03
N VAL A 249 15.19 -29.99 -10.89
CA VAL A 249 16.48 -29.73 -11.52
C VAL A 249 17.55 -29.21 -10.55
N GLY A 250 17.21 -28.91 -9.30
CA GLY A 250 18.08 -28.22 -8.35
C GLY A 250 18.08 -26.69 -8.52
N GLU A 251 18.46 -25.97 -7.45
CA GLU A 251 18.31 -24.53 -7.36
C GLU A 251 19.23 -23.76 -8.32
N GLN A 252 20.47 -24.18 -8.44
CA GLN A 252 21.42 -23.57 -9.40
C GLN A 252 20.92 -23.70 -10.86
N GLN A 253 20.46 -24.88 -11.26
CA GLN A 253 19.92 -25.11 -12.60
C GLN A 253 18.62 -24.35 -12.83
N MET A 254 17.76 -24.23 -11.80
CA MET A 254 16.56 -23.40 -11.86
C MET A 254 16.88 -21.95 -12.23
N LEU A 255 17.88 -21.35 -11.59
CA LEU A 255 18.32 -19.97 -11.91
C LEU A 255 18.78 -19.84 -13.37
N SER A 256 19.62 -20.75 -13.83
CA SER A 256 20.10 -20.77 -15.23
C SER A 256 18.94 -20.92 -16.21
N ASP A 257 18.03 -21.87 -15.98
CA ASP A 257 16.84 -22.09 -16.82
C ASP A 257 15.95 -20.84 -16.92
N TRP A 258 15.71 -20.16 -15.79
CA TRP A 258 14.89 -18.95 -15.78
C TRP A 258 15.57 -17.77 -16.46
N MET A 259 16.88 -17.61 -16.33
CA MET A 259 17.63 -16.60 -17.09
C MET A 259 17.55 -16.84 -18.59
N LYS A 260 17.53 -18.10 -19.03
CA LYS A 260 17.32 -18.48 -20.45
C LYS A 260 15.87 -18.23 -20.89
N THR A 261 14.89 -18.47 -20.01
CA THR A 261 13.47 -18.22 -20.29
C THR A 261 13.17 -16.71 -20.40
N PHE A 262 13.83 -15.90 -19.57
CA PHE A 262 13.71 -14.44 -19.55
C PHE A 262 15.10 -13.81 -19.84
N PRO A 263 15.57 -13.83 -21.09
CA PRO A 263 16.95 -13.45 -21.43
C PRO A 263 17.22 -11.94 -21.29
N THR A 264 16.18 -11.12 -21.24
CA THR A 264 16.29 -9.64 -21.15
C THR A 264 15.50 -9.08 -19.99
N GLY A 265 15.78 -7.83 -19.61
CA GLY A 265 15.05 -7.10 -18.59
C GLY A 265 15.30 -7.61 -17.16
N ILE A 266 14.44 -7.25 -16.22
CA ILE A 266 14.60 -7.61 -14.81
C ILE A 266 13.90 -8.95 -14.52
N LEU A 267 14.63 -9.84 -13.85
CA LEU A 267 14.11 -11.11 -13.32
C LEU A 267 14.34 -11.14 -11.82
N SER A 268 13.25 -11.17 -11.03
CA SER A 268 13.30 -11.26 -9.57
C SER A 268 13.06 -12.69 -9.12
N VAL A 269 13.95 -13.23 -8.29
CA VAL A 269 13.89 -14.63 -7.84
C VAL A 269 13.82 -14.68 -6.34
N VAL A 270 12.77 -15.37 -5.81
CA VAL A 270 12.70 -15.68 -4.37
C VAL A 270 13.87 -16.61 -4.04
N SER A 271 14.67 -16.22 -3.03
CA SER A 271 16.03 -16.72 -2.86
C SER A 271 16.25 -17.44 -1.52
N ASP A 272 15.22 -17.54 -0.70
CA ASP A 272 15.24 -18.15 0.64
C ASP A 272 14.31 -19.36 0.74
N THR A 273 14.02 -20.01 -0.41
CA THR A 273 13.20 -21.23 -0.44
C THR A 273 13.83 -22.36 0.40
N PHE A 274 15.16 -22.48 0.38
CA PHE A 274 15.92 -23.40 1.23
C PHE A 274 16.97 -22.64 2.04
N ASP A 275 18.06 -22.18 1.43
CA ASP A 275 19.16 -21.50 2.10
C ASP A 275 19.62 -20.29 1.28
N LEU A 276 19.21 -19.10 1.71
CA LEU A 276 19.60 -17.83 1.10
C LEU A 276 21.12 -17.67 0.99
N TRP A 277 21.83 -18.02 2.05
CA TRP A 277 23.27 -17.82 2.13
C TRP A 277 24.02 -18.78 1.20
N GLN A 278 23.56 -20.03 1.08
CA GLN A 278 24.07 -20.98 0.10
C GLN A 278 23.82 -20.48 -1.33
N LEU A 279 22.61 -20.01 -1.62
CA LEU A 279 22.31 -19.47 -2.95
C LEU A 279 23.28 -18.34 -3.30
N ILE A 280 23.48 -17.37 -2.39
CA ILE A 280 24.33 -16.21 -2.66
C ILE A 280 25.81 -16.61 -2.75
N THR A 281 26.32 -17.45 -1.83
CA THR A 281 27.76 -17.71 -1.71
C THR A 281 28.27 -18.87 -2.57
N GLN A 282 27.39 -19.72 -3.07
CA GLN A 282 27.78 -20.89 -3.89
C GLN A 282 27.19 -20.84 -5.30
N TYR A 283 25.87 -20.63 -5.45
CA TYR A 283 25.22 -20.71 -6.76
C TYR A 283 25.44 -19.46 -7.59
N LEU A 284 25.35 -18.26 -7.00
CA LEU A 284 25.59 -17.02 -7.74
C LEU A 284 27.05 -16.92 -8.28
N PRO A 285 28.11 -17.25 -7.51
CA PRO A 285 29.47 -17.30 -8.06
C PRO A 285 29.61 -18.28 -9.22
N ALA A 286 28.98 -19.46 -9.12
CA ALA A 286 29.03 -20.47 -10.20
C ALA A 286 28.28 -20.02 -11.47
N LEU A 287 27.30 -19.12 -11.34
CA LEU A 287 26.52 -18.57 -12.45
C LEU A 287 26.96 -17.15 -12.85
N LYS A 288 28.07 -16.64 -12.29
CA LYS A 288 28.50 -15.24 -12.47
C LYS A 288 28.61 -14.85 -13.94
N ASP A 289 29.29 -15.66 -14.75
CA ASP A 289 29.50 -15.36 -16.18
C ASP A 289 28.15 -15.32 -16.93
N GLU A 290 27.21 -16.22 -16.60
CA GLU A 290 25.85 -16.23 -17.19
C GLU A 290 25.05 -14.99 -16.79
N ILE A 291 25.12 -14.59 -15.52
CA ILE A 291 24.47 -13.38 -15.01
C ILE A 291 25.02 -12.12 -15.66
N MET A 292 26.36 -12.01 -15.77
CA MET A 292 27.05 -10.85 -16.35
C MET A 292 26.87 -10.74 -17.85
N ALA A 293 26.62 -11.85 -18.55
CA ALA A 293 26.35 -11.87 -19.98
C ALA A 293 24.89 -11.58 -20.35
N ARG A 294 23.98 -11.52 -19.36
CA ARG A 294 22.56 -11.34 -19.61
C ARG A 294 22.23 -9.86 -19.95
N ASP A 295 21.35 -9.63 -20.92
CA ASP A 295 20.83 -8.28 -21.22
C ASP A 295 19.73 -7.90 -20.21
N GLY A 296 20.12 -7.69 -18.94
CA GLY A 296 19.18 -7.35 -17.88
C GLY A 296 19.72 -7.59 -16.47
N LYS A 297 18.84 -7.51 -15.49
CA LYS A 297 19.19 -7.60 -14.06
C LYS A 297 18.57 -8.84 -13.42
N LEU A 298 19.38 -9.64 -12.73
CA LEU A 298 18.90 -10.65 -11.78
C LEU A 298 18.72 -9.99 -10.42
N VAL A 299 17.54 -10.12 -9.82
CA VAL A 299 17.21 -9.53 -8.52
C VAL A 299 16.99 -10.65 -7.50
N ILE A 300 17.78 -10.63 -6.44
CA ILE A 300 17.70 -11.57 -5.32
C ILE A 300 16.63 -11.09 -4.35
N ARG A 301 15.65 -11.96 -4.03
CA ARG A 301 14.53 -11.64 -3.17
C ARG A 301 14.46 -12.55 -1.96
N PRO A 302 15.12 -12.21 -0.85
CA PRO A 302 14.79 -12.79 0.46
C PRO A 302 13.42 -12.30 0.93
N ASP A 303 12.68 -13.15 1.63
CA ASP A 303 11.30 -12.92 2.08
C ASP A 303 11.11 -13.25 3.56
N SER A 304 12.10 -13.89 4.21
CA SER A 304 12.06 -14.35 5.59
C SER A 304 13.20 -13.77 6.44
N GLY A 305 12.97 -13.70 7.75
CA GLY A 305 13.91 -13.16 8.72
C GLY A 305 13.69 -11.69 9.05
N ASP A 306 14.65 -11.06 9.73
CA ASP A 306 14.61 -9.61 9.96
C ASP A 306 15.16 -8.88 8.74
N PRO A 307 14.35 -8.03 8.07
CA PRO A 307 14.77 -7.40 6.81
C PRO A 307 16.03 -6.55 6.95
N VAL A 308 16.22 -5.89 8.09
CA VAL A 308 17.39 -5.03 8.32
C VAL A 308 18.67 -5.88 8.39
N ASP A 309 18.63 -6.96 9.16
CA ASP A 309 19.79 -7.85 9.31
C ASP A 309 20.08 -8.66 8.03
N ILE A 310 19.04 -9.12 7.32
CA ILE A 310 19.21 -9.83 6.07
C ILE A 310 19.85 -8.95 4.99
N ILE A 311 19.38 -7.72 4.85
CA ILE A 311 19.87 -6.79 3.80
C ILE A 311 21.24 -6.24 4.18
N CYS A 312 21.38 -5.71 5.40
CA CYS A 312 22.55 -4.94 5.84
C CYS A 312 23.59 -5.76 6.59
N GLY A 313 23.26 -7.00 6.99
CA GLY A 313 24.07 -7.83 7.87
C GLY A 313 23.89 -7.48 9.35
N ILE A 314 24.33 -8.35 10.22
CA ILE A 314 24.28 -8.19 11.68
C ILE A 314 25.49 -7.35 12.11
N ASP A 315 25.25 -6.16 12.67
CA ASP A 315 26.27 -5.19 13.07
C ASP A 315 26.63 -5.23 14.57
N ASP A 316 25.76 -5.84 15.39
CA ASP A 316 25.96 -5.97 16.84
C ASP A 316 26.35 -7.42 17.17
N TYR A 317 27.64 -7.71 17.11
CA TYR A 317 28.22 -9.03 17.35
C TYR A 317 29.54 -8.97 18.09
N ILE A 318 29.91 -10.08 18.72
CA ILE A 318 31.26 -10.31 19.26
C ILE A 318 31.94 -11.42 18.45
N GLN A 319 33.24 -11.26 18.28
CA GLN A 319 34.11 -12.30 17.70
C GLN A 319 35.02 -12.86 18.79
N ASN A 320 34.98 -14.16 18.95
CA ASN A 320 35.89 -14.87 19.87
C ASN A 320 37.29 -15.04 19.25
N ASP A 321 38.24 -15.42 20.07
CA ASP A 321 39.63 -15.66 19.65
C ASP A 321 39.79 -16.75 18.57
N ASP A 322 38.84 -17.70 18.50
CA ASP A 322 38.77 -18.75 17.48
C ASP A 322 38.10 -18.27 16.16
N GLY A 323 37.76 -16.99 16.06
CA GLY A 323 37.07 -16.40 14.91
C GLY A 323 35.56 -16.62 14.85
N THR A 324 34.97 -17.33 15.83
CA THR A 324 33.51 -17.55 15.86
C THR A 324 32.76 -16.27 16.20
N LEU A 325 31.68 -15.98 15.44
CA LEU A 325 30.85 -14.80 15.61
C LEU A 325 29.56 -15.14 16.39
N TYR A 326 29.17 -14.24 17.30
CA TYR A 326 27.92 -14.36 18.06
C TYR A 326 27.18 -13.03 18.06
N SER A 327 25.90 -13.03 17.68
CA SER A 327 25.02 -11.86 17.78
C SER A 327 24.73 -11.53 19.23
N VAL A 328 24.81 -10.24 19.59
CA VAL A 328 24.47 -9.72 20.93
C VAL A 328 23.19 -8.88 20.93
N ARG A 329 22.54 -8.70 19.80
CA ARG A 329 21.40 -7.82 19.60
C ARG A 329 20.12 -8.33 20.28
N TYR A 330 19.47 -7.46 21.05
CA TYR A 330 18.08 -7.63 21.48
C TYR A 330 17.13 -7.00 20.45
N THR A 331 16.22 -7.76 19.91
CA THR A 331 15.04 -7.20 19.25
C THR A 331 13.88 -7.15 20.24
N SER A 332 13.26 -5.99 20.43
CA SER A 332 12.05 -5.86 21.22
C SER A 332 10.94 -6.73 20.62
N GLY A 333 10.51 -7.74 21.37
CA GLY A 333 9.35 -8.59 21.05
C GLY A 333 9.60 -10.02 20.62
N MET A 334 10.80 -10.40 20.20
CA MET A 334 11.22 -11.80 20.09
C MET A 334 12.57 -11.93 20.78
N PHE A 335 12.65 -12.89 21.71
CA PHE A 335 13.93 -13.26 22.33
C PHE A 335 14.83 -13.81 21.22
N ARG A 336 15.74 -13.00 20.68
CA ARG A 336 16.94 -13.54 20.06
C ARG A 336 17.82 -14.04 21.20
N ASP A 337 18.23 -15.32 21.11
CA ASP A 337 19.19 -15.85 22.05
C ASP A 337 20.43 -14.95 22.08
N ARG A 338 20.70 -14.36 23.24
CA ARG A 338 22.03 -13.80 23.50
C ARG A 338 23.02 -14.90 23.19
N ASN A 339 23.97 -14.64 22.28
CA ASN A 339 24.96 -15.59 21.83
C ASN A 339 24.48 -16.59 20.75
N LYS A 340 23.49 -16.23 19.89
CA LYS A 340 23.28 -17.01 18.68
C LYS A 340 24.54 -16.94 17.82
N LYS A 341 25.17 -18.10 17.54
CA LYS A 341 26.26 -18.18 16.56
C LYS A 341 25.74 -17.69 15.21
N ILE A 342 26.49 -16.81 14.57
CA ILE A 342 26.19 -16.29 13.24
C ILE A 342 27.32 -16.63 12.28
N THR A 343 26.99 -16.71 11.01
CA THR A 343 27.94 -16.91 9.92
C THR A 343 28.53 -15.57 9.45
N VAL A 344 29.63 -15.61 8.70
CA VAL A 344 30.18 -14.43 8.02
C VAL A 344 29.18 -13.86 7.02
N SER A 345 28.33 -14.70 6.41
CA SER A 345 27.28 -14.26 5.48
C SER A 345 26.19 -13.45 6.21
N GLU A 346 25.72 -13.91 7.38
CA GLU A 346 24.77 -13.18 8.22
C GLU A 346 25.36 -11.86 8.75
N GLN A 347 26.65 -11.83 9.04
CA GLN A 347 27.36 -10.62 9.46
C GLN A 347 27.48 -9.59 8.32
N LYS A 348 27.74 -10.03 7.08
CA LYS A 348 27.85 -9.16 5.93
C LYS A 348 26.50 -8.66 5.42
N GLY A 349 25.52 -9.56 5.29
CA GLY A 349 24.23 -9.30 4.66
C GLY A 349 24.25 -9.35 3.14
N VAL A 350 23.06 -9.31 2.56
CA VAL A 350 22.86 -9.56 1.12
C VAL A 350 23.62 -8.54 0.26
N ILE A 351 23.52 -7.25 0.55
CA ILE A 351 24.09 -6.20 -0.33
C ILE A 351 25.62 -6.28 -0.36
N GLU A 352 26.27 -6.49 0.78
CA GLU A 352 27.73 -6.61 0.84
C GLU A 352 28.23 -7.89 0.15
N LEU A 353 27.51 -9.01 0.31
CA LEU A 353 27.85 -10.26 -0.36
C LEU A 353 27.70 -10.14 -1.89
N LEU A 354 26.65 -9.48 -2.38
CA LEU A 354 26.49 -9.25 -3.82
C LEU A 354 27.61 -8.36 -4.36
N TRP A 355 28.04 -7.35 -3.58
CA TRP A 355 29.19 -6.53 -3.95
C TRP A 355 30.50 -7.35 -4.00
N ASP A 356 30.74 -8.21 -3.04
CA ASP A 356 31.96 -9.06 -3.01
C ASP A 356 32.04 -9.99 -4.24
N ILE A 357 30.89 -10.44 -4.76
CA ILE A 357 30.81 -11.37 -5.89
C ILE A 357 30.87 -10.61 -7.22
N PHE A 358 30.04 -9.59 -7.38
CA PHE A 358 29.79 -8.93 -8.67
C PHE A 358 30.54 -7.60 -8.83
N GLY A 359 30.87 -6.94 -7.70
CA GLY A 359 31.42 -5.60 -7.73
C GLY A 359 30.38 -4.55 -8.11
N GLY A 360 30.85 -3.51 -8.75
CA GLY A 360 30.05 -2.37 -9.18
C GLY A 360 30.92 -1.12 -9.32
N THR A 361 30.34 0.04 -9.07
CA THR A 361 31.02 1.34 -9.15
C THR A 361 30.94 2.07 -7.82
N THR A 362 31.95 2.89 -7.50
CA THR A 362 31.84 3.88 -6.43
C THR A 362 31.49 5.21 -7.07
N ASN A 363 30.37 5.79 -6.66
CA ASN A 363 29.86 7.04 -7.24
C ASN A 363 30.63 8.28 -6.71
N GLU A 364 30.30 9.46 -7.23
CA GLU A 364 30.96 10.71 -6.85
C GLU A 364 30.79 11.09 -5.37
N GLN A 365 29.74 10.58 -4.72
CA GLN A 365 29.50 10.78 -3.28
C GLN A 365 30.28 9.78 -2.40
N GLY A 366 31.05 8.86 -3.01
CA GLY A 366 31.82 7.84 -2.32
C GLY A 366 31.07 6.58 -1.93
N TYR A 367 29.83 6.41 -2.37
CA TYR A 367 29.02 5.24 -2.07
C TYR A 367 29.14 4.17 -3.17
N LYS A 368 29.13 2.92 -2.77
CA LYS A 368 29.14 1.74 -3.63
C LYS A 368 27.75 1.52 -4.24
N VAL A 369 27.70 1.35 -5.55
CA VAL A 369 26.52 0.98 -6.33
C VAL A 369 26.80 -0.35 -7.01
N LEU A 370 25.95 -1.36 -6.76
CA LEU A 370 26.08 -2.71 -7.34
C LEU A 370 26.13 -2.67 -8.88
N ASP A 371 26.81 -3.65 -9.44
CA ASP A 371 26.81 -3.87 -10.90
C ASP A 371 25.36 -3.91 -11.44
N PRO A 372 25.06 -3.31 -12.60
CA PRO A 372 23.70 -3.24 -13.14
C PRO A 372 23.06 -4.60 -13.44
N HIS A 373 23.84 -5.68 -13.56
CA HIS A 373 23.31 -7.03 -13.80
C HIS A 373 22.75 -7.72 -12.55
N ILE A 374 23.04 -7.19 -11.34
CA ILE A 374 22.59 -7.76 -10.07
C ILE A 374 21.87 -6.71 -9.22
N GLY A 375 20.91 -7.14 -8.41
CA GLY A 375 20.21 -6.27 -7.46
C GLY A 375 19.51 -7.08 -6.38
N ALA A 376 18.85 -6.39 -5.46
CA ALA A 376 18.07 -7.01 -4.41
C ALA A 376 16.73 -6.29 -4.19
N ILE A 377 15.74 -7.06 -3.76
CA ILE A 377 14.46 -6.58 -3.24
C ILE A 377 14.11 -7.37 -1.99
N TYR A 378 13.62 -6.74 -0.95
CA TYR A 378 13.06 -7.45 0.21
C TYR A 378 11.54 -7.37 0.19
N GLY A 379 10.87 -8.53 0.23
CA GLY A 379 9.44 -8.65 -0.10
C GLY A 379 8.46 -8.44 1.03
N ASP A 380 8.88 -8.41 2.32
CA ASP A 380 7.94 -8.45 3.44
C ASP A 380 8.29 -7.48 4.58
N SER A 381 7.24 -7.11 5.34
CA SER A 381 7.33 -6.41 6.65
C SER A 381 8.09 -5.09 6.66
N ILE A 382 8.25 -4.39 5.54
CA ILE A 382 8.94 -3.10 5.51
C ILE A 382 8.02 -2.01 6.05
N THR A 383 8.29 -1.56 7.27
CA THR A 383 7.69 -0.37 7.87
C THR A 383 8.50 0.88 7.52
N ILE A 384 7.92 2.06 7.80
CA ILE A 384 8.63 3.34 7.62
C ILE A 384 9.94 3.39 8.44
N ASP A 385 9.90 2.88 9.68
CA ASP A 385 11.09 2.88 10.54
C ASP A 385 12.15 1.90 10.02
N ARG A 386 11.75 0.71 9.55
CA ARG A 386 12.66 -0.25 8.90
C ARG A 386 13.28 0.29 7.61
N GLN A 387 12.52 1.02 6.80
CA GLN A 387 13.08 1.68 5.61
C GLN A 387 14.23 2.62 5.99
N VAL A 388 14.04 3.45 7.03
CA VAL A 388 15.08 4.37 7.52
C VAL A 388 16.29 3.60 8.01
N GLU A 389 16.09 2.60 8.87
CA GLU A 389 17.17 1.79 9.43
C GLU A 389 18.00 1.07 8.34
N ILE A 390 17.33 0.52 7.32
CA ILE A 390 18.01 -0.12 6.18
C ILE A 390 18.91 0.89 5.46
N TYR A 391 18.37 2.06 5.13
CA TYR A 391 19.15 3.07 4.42
C TYR A 391 20.31 3.62 5.26
N GLU A 392 20.11 3.85 6.57
CA GLU A 392 21.16 4.29 7.50
C GLU A 392 22.29 3.26 7.59
N ARG A 393 21.95 1.98 7.75
CA ARG A 393 22.97 0.91 7.88
C ARG A 393 23.70 0.65 6.56
N LEU A 394 23.01 0.69 5.43
CA LEU A 394 23.67 0.60 4.12
C LEU A 394 24.64 1.77 3.92
N ALA A 395 24.22 3.00 4.22
CA ALA A 395 25.08 4.17 4.11
C ALA A 395 26.29 4.10 5.05
N ALA A 396 26.11 3.62 6.29
CA ALA A 396 27.21 3.40 7.23
C ALA A 396 28.26 2.40 6.72
N LYS A 397 27.83 1.41 5.91
CA LYS A 397 28.73 0.46 5.20
C LYS A 397 29.27 1.00 3.87
N GLY A 398 28.94 2.24 3.51
CA GLY A 398 29.35 2.87 2.26
C GLY A 398 28.56 2.42 1.03
N PHE A 399 27.33 1.93 1.19
CA PHE A 399 26.44 1.54 0.08
C PHE A 399 25.37 2.59 -0.16
N ALA A 400 25.10 2.89 -1.44
CA ALA A 400 24.01 3.77 -1.83
C ALA A 400 22.64 3.15 -1.54
N ALA A 401 21.64 3.98 -1.22
CA ALA A 401 20.28 3.54 -0.98
C ALA A 401 19.62 2.86 -2.20
N THR A 402 20.11 3.17 -3.40
CA THR A 402 19.63 2.60 -4.68
C THR A 402 19.96 1.12 -4.89
N ASN A 403 20.76 0.51 -4.02
CA ASN A 403 21.09 -0.91 -4.09
C ASN A 403 19.95 -1.84 -3.70
N ILE A 404 18.88 -1.33 -3.09
CA ILE A 404 17.77 -2.14 -2.59
C ILE A 404 16.41 -1.55 -3.00
N VAL A 405 15.50 -2.41 -3.42
CA VAL A 405 14.06 -2.12 -3.53
C VAL A 405 13.36 -2.72 -2.32
N LEU A 406 12.39 -2.01 -1.77
CA LEU A 406 11.67 -2.41 -0.56
C LEU A 406 10.21 -2.73 -0.85
N GLY A 407 9.77 -3.93 -0.49
CA GLY A 407 8.40 -4.36 -0.62
C GLY A 407 7.51 -3.77 0.47
N VAL A 408 6.48 -3.03 0.06
CA VAL A 408 5.45 -2.50 0.96
C VAL A 408 4.27 -3.48 0.96
N GLY A 409 4.19 -4.29 2.01
CA GLY A 409 3.19 -5.34 2.15
C GLY A 409 1.86 -4.85 2.72
N SER A 410 0.92 -5.80 2.88
CA SER A 410 -0.41 -5.54 3.44
C SER A 410 -0.38 -4.99 4.86
N TYR A 411 0.63 -5.32 5.68
CA TYR A 411 0.78 -4.75 7.02
C TYR A 411 0.71 -3.22 6.98
N THR A 412 1.44 -2.57 6.07
CA THR A 412 1.45 -1.11 5.94
C THR A 412 0.08 -0.55 5.58
N TYR A 413 -0.64 -1.17 4.63
CA TYR A 413 -1.91 -0.63 4.15
C TYR A 413 -3.13 -1.20 4.88
N GLN A 414 -3.05 -2.37 5.50
CA GLN A 414 -4.16 -2.97 6.23
C GLN A 414 -4.20 -2.55 7.70
N TYR A 415 -3.05 -2.39 8.34
CA TYR A 415 -2.96 -2.13 9.78
C TYR A 415 -3.26 -0.66 10.14
N ASN A 416 -4.35 -0.17 9.54
CA ASN A 416 -4.88 1.19 9.72
C ASN A 416 -6.40 1.13 9.82
N THR A 417 -6.97 2.15 10.41
CA THR A 417 -8.42 2.34 10.52
C THR A 417 -8.77 3.78 10.13
N ARG A 418 -10.06 4.05 9.97
CA ARG A 418 -10.58 5.41 9.85
C ARG A 418 -10.03 6.34 10.94
N ASP A 419 -9.76 5.80 12.12
CA ASP A 419 -9.31 6.58 13.29
C ASP A 419 -7.81 6.88 13.27
N THR A 420 -7.01 6.24 12.40
CA THR A 420 -5.58 6.57 12.21
C THR A 420 -5.40 8.08 11.99
N PHE A 421 -6.25 8.69 11.16
CA PHE A 421 -6.30 10.13 10.97
C PHE A 421 -7.60 10.77 11.51
N GLY A 422 -8.41 10.01 12.26
CA GLY A 422 -9.65 10.48 12.86
C GLY A 422 -10.67 11.01 11.85
N PHE A 423 -10.75 10.41 10.66
CA PHE A 423 -11.69 10.85 9.62
C PHE A 423 -13.14 10.80 10.08
N ALA A 424 -13.89 11.82 9.76
CA ALA A 424 -15.32 11.89 10.03
C ALA A 424 -16.04 12.83 9.07
N ALA A 425 -17.32 12.55 8.81
CA ALA A 425 -18.24 13.55 8.31
C ALA A 425 -18.78 14.38 9.46
N LYS A 426 -18.92 15.68 9.25
CA LYS A 426 -19.55 16.62 10.19
C LYS A 426 -20.56 17.45 9.44
N GLY A 427 -21.78 17.51 9.98
CA GLY A 427 -22.84 18.35 9.45
C GLY A 427 -22.81 19.75 10.11
N ALA A 428 -22.95 20.77 9.30
CA ALA A 428 -23.30 22.11 9.72
C ALA A 428 -24.67 22.45 9.12
N TRP A 429 -25.47 23.11 9.92
CA TRP A 429 -26.85 23.46 9.58
C TRP A 429 -26.94 24.91 9.08
N PHE A 430 -27.81 25.13 8.07
CA PHE A 430 -28.22 26.45 7.61
C PHE A 430 -29.76 26.53 7.54
#